data_1e3332c18f5c46816cd2aa8a13d58850
#
_entry.id   1e3332c18f5c46816cd2aa8a13d58850
#
_cell.length_a   1.000
_cell.length_b   1.000
_cell.length_c   1.000
_cell.angle_alpha   90.00
_cell.angle_beta   90.00
_cell.angle_gamma   90.00
#
_symmetry.space_group_name_H-M   'P 1'
#
loop_
_entity.id
_entity.type
_entity.pdbx_description
1 polymer ?
#
loop_
_entity_poly.entity_id
_entity_poly.type
_entity_poly.pdbx_seq_one_letter_code
_entity_poly.pdbx_strand_id
1 'polypeptide(L)'
;MLRSMFQRHAKARDRIVGVDLLKNLVFAGLNDDPRVNGIFVRLFEFENGGTGAINFESTNTSAGIEEVQPPKDQEFLVADMVLLVSGNDVIASGMANKNGTFARCITEICSKSGLIDSGTRMDVLDVPNKVELKELHESGVAKIDFGITDYLASLPDFRTTKAKFLETMLRRPSEFEELRKRSQTVGRVTLSRGKFRKDEIEKDEWLTEIGSEIVESDIEDTYTIKLENGKTLTNRNLKLQKTVKVRRYANTVNYSQLENELAKFQKELIADGEIGQAQP
;
A
#
# COMPACT_ATOMS: atom_id res chain seq x y z
N MET A 1 3.25 9.69 -19.47
CA MET A 1 2.49 8.43 -19.57
C MET A 1 1.02 8.60 -19.23
N LEU A 2 0.62 8.95 -17.99
CA LEU A 2 -0.80 9.09 -17.58
C LEU A 2 -1.60 10.09 -18.45
N ARG A 3 -1.06 11.28 -18.74
CA ARG A 3 -1.73 12.24 -19.66
C ARG A 3 -2.04 11.59 -21.01
N SER A 4 -1.10 10.83 -21.59
CA SER A 4 -1.32 10.15 -22.87
C SER A 4 -2.39 9.06 -22.77
N MET A 5 -2.47 8.35 -21.64
CA MET A 5 -3.54 7.38 -21.37
C MET A 5 -4.91 8.07 -21.33
N PHE A 6 -5.04 9.19 -20.61
CA PHE A 6 -6.28 9.97 -20.58
C PHE A 6 -6.67 10.55 -21.95
N GLN A 7 -5.69 10.93 -22.78
CA GLN A 7 -5.96 11.38 -24.15
C GLN A 7 -6.44 10.24 -25.08
N ARG A 8 -5.82 9.05 -24.96
CA ARG A 8 -6.22 7.87 -25.78
C ARG A 8 -7.58 7.32 -25.37
N HIS A 9 -7.92 7.39 -24.10
CA HIS A 9 -9.18 6.94 -23.52
C HIS A 9 -9.95 8.13 -22.94
N ALA A 10 -10.56 8.95 -23.81
CA ALA A 10 -11.21 10.19 -23.40
C ALA A 10 -12.41 9.95 -22.46
N LYS A 11 -13.17 8.86 -22.68
CA LYS A 11 -14.32 8.53 -21.83
C LYS A 11 -13.89 7.76 -20.58
N ALA A 12 -14.49 8.07 -19.44
CA ALA A 12 -14.21 7.39 -18.17
C ALA A 12 -14.46 5.87 -18.28
N ARG A 13 -15.48 5.44 -19.00
CA ARG A 13 -15.82 4.03 -19.20
C ARG A 13 -14.69 3.24 -19.90
N ASP A 14 -13.90 3.89 -20.76
CA ASP A 14 -12.77 3.25 -21.46
C ASP A 14 -11.56 3.09 -20.53
N ARG A 15 -11.59 3.70 -19.34
CA ARG A 15 -10.53 3.67 -18.33
C ARG A 15 -10.88 2.78 -17.13
N ILE A 16 -11.80 1.84 -17.30
CA ILE A 16 -12.16 0.85 -16.30
C ILE A 16 -11.20 -0.34 -16.38
N VAL A 17 -10.74 -0.79 -15.23
CA VAL A 17 -9.90 -1.98 -15.04
C VAL A 17 -10.51 -2.87 -13.97
N GLY A 18 -10.60 -4.17 -14.24
CA GLY A 18 -11.08 -5.14 -13.26
C GLY A 18 -10.08 -5.32 -12.11
N VAL A 19 -10.55 -5.22 -10.88
CA VAL A 19 -9.74 -5.48 -9.68
C VAL A 19 -9.85 -6.95 -9.28
N ASP A 20 -11.07 -7.46 -9.22
CA ASP A 20 -11.38 -8.87 -9.00
C ASP A 20 -12.68 -9.24 -9.74
N LEU A 21 -13.32 -10.35 -9.37
CA LEU A 21 -14.54 -10.82 -10.03
C LEU A 21 -15.73 -9.84 -9.93
N LEU A 22 -15.77 -9.03 -8.88
CA LEU A 22 -16.88 -8.12 -8.59
C LEU A 22 -16.47 -6.65 -8.65
N LYS A 23 -15.22 -6.35 -8.35
CA LYS A 23 -14.72 -4.98 -8.18
C LYS A 23 -14.00 -4.46 -9.40
N ASN A 24 -14.26 -3.21 -9.69
CA ASN A 24 -13.63 -2.47 -10.77
C ASN A 24 -13.05 -1.16 -10.25
N LEU A 25 -11.99 -0.70 -10.89
CA LEU A 25 -11.37 0.60 -10.67
C LEU A 25 -11.50 1.43 -11.94
N VAL A 26 -11.93 2.67 -11.81
CA VAL A 26 -11.95 3.63 -12.92
C VAL A 26 -10.99 4.78 -12.66
N PHE A 27 -10.15 5.09 -13.63
CA PHE A 27 -9.34 6.32 -13.67
C PHE A 27 -10.29 7.48 -14.05
N ALA A 28 -10.92 8.06 -13.02
CA ALA A 28 -12.08 8.93 -13.18
C ALA A 28 -11.73 10.30 -13.76
N GLY A 29 -10.63 10.91 -13.30
CA GLY A 29 -10.23 12.25 -13.73
C GLY A 29 -8.75 12.51 -13.55
N LEU A 30 -8.25 13.45 -14.35
CA LEU A 30 -6.91 14.02 -14.25
C LEU A 30 -7.06 15.53 -14.10
N ASN A 31 -6.34 16.12 -13.16
CA ASN A 31 -6.33 17.56 -12.91
C ASN A 31 -4.89 18.07 -12.86
N ASP A 32 -4.59 19.03 -13.74
CA ASP A 32 -3.33 19.77 -13.71
C ASP A 32 -3.49 20.96 -12.77
N ASP A 33 -2.71 21.02 -11.71
CA ASP A 33 -2.73 22.11 -10.75
C ASP A 33 -1.35 22.79 -10.73
N PRO A 34 -1.26 24.08 -11.06
CA PRO A 34 0.01 24.80 -11.09
C PRO A 34 0.69 24.93 -9.71
N ARG A 35 -0.01 24.62 -8.62
CA ARG A 35 0.53 24.69 -7.25
C ARG A 35 1.41 23.50 -6.90
N VAL A 36 1.37 22.43 -7.70
CA VAL A 36 2.11 21.19 -7.47
C VAL A 36 3.01 20.87 -8.65
N ASN A 37 4.09 20.18 -8.37
CA ASN A 37 4.91 19.58 -9.40
C ASN A 37 4.38 18.20 -9.72
N GLY A 38 3.42 18.10 -10.66
CA GLY A 38 2.80 16.85 -10.99
C GLY A 38 1.35 16.99 -11.48
N ILE A 39 0.61 15.92 -11.35
CA ILE A 39 -0.80 15.82 -11.72
C ILE A 39 -1.59 15.11 -10.64
N PHE A 40 -2.80 15.58 -10.39
CA PHE A 40 -3.75 14.82 -9.58
C PHE A 40 -4.51 13.81 -10.45
N VAL A 41 -4.64 12.58 -9.96
CA VAL A 41 -5.44 11.53 -10.59
C VAL A 41 -6.47 11.04 -9.58
N ARG A 42 -7.74 11.00 -9.97
CA ARG A 42 -8.84 10.48 -9.16
C ARG A 42 -9.18 9.08 -9.63
N LEU A 43 -9.29 8.17 -8.68
CA LEU A 43 -9.65 6.79 -8.90
C LEU A 43 -10.90 6.46 -8.08
N PHE A 44 -11.85 5.75 -8.69
CA PHE A 44 -13.03 5.25 -8.01
C PHE A 44 -13.09 3.75 -8.12
N GLU A 45 -13.29 3.08 -6.97
CA GLU A 45 -13.58 1.66 -6.90
C GLU A 45 -15.10 1.48 -6.80
N PHE A 46 -15.64 0.59 -7.60
CA PHE A 46 -17.06 0.29 -7.64
C PHE A 46 -17.29 -1.20 -7.88
N GLU A 47 -18.46 -1.69 -7.51
CA GLU A 47 -18.92 -3.03 -7.81
C GLU A 47 -20.01 -2.97 -8.88
N ASN A 48 -19.99 -3.92 -9.81
CA ASN A 48 -21.06 -4.04 -10.78
C ASN A 48 -22.31 -4.59 -10.13
N GLY A 49 -23.46 -3.98 -10.42
CA GLY A 49 -24.77 -4.45 -9.96
C GLY A 49 -25.27 -3.78 -8.69
N GLY A 50 -26.23 -4.42 -8.04
CA GLY A 50 -26.93 -3.89 -6.88
C GLY A 50 -26.09 -3.95 -5.60
N THR A 51 -26.44 -3.09 -4.66
CA THR A 51 -25.92 -3.13 -3.28
C THR A 51 -27.03 -3.53 -2.32
N GLY A 52 -26.64 -4.15 -1.20
CA GLY A 52 -27.59 -4.47 -0.13
C GLY A 52 -28.03 -3.21 0.62
N ALA A 53 -29.31 -2.94 0.67
CA ALA A 53 -29.92 -1.95 1.56
C ALA A 53 -30.61 -2.63 2.72
N ILE A 54 -30.50 -2.06 3.93
CA ILE A 54 -31.22 -2.56 5.10
C ILE A 54 -32.59 -1.93 5.13
N ASN A 55 -33.63 -2.76 5.11
CA ASN A 55 -35.01 -2.31 5.22
C ASN A 55 -35.41 -2.23 6.70
N PHE A 56 -35.72 -1.01 7.16
CA PHE A 56 -36.21 -0.72 8.50
C PHE A 56 -37.69 -0.34 8.45
N GLU A 57 -38.56 -1.26 8.05
CA GLU A 57 -39.99 -1.01 8.17
C GLU A 57 -40.36 -0.85 9.64
N SER A 58 -41.13 0.21 9.94
CA SER A 58 -41.48 0.60 11.31
C SER A 58 -42.27 -0.43 12.10
N THR A 59 -42.85 -1.41 11.41
CA THR A 59 -43.68 -2.47 11.99
C THR A 59 -42.94 -3.79 12.19
N ASN A 60 -41.72 -3.93 11.67
CA ASN A 60 -40.99 -5.17 11.73
C ASN A 60 -40.07 -5.22 12.97
N THR A 61 -40.06 -6.38 13.63
CA THR A 61 -39.15 -6.66 14.75
C THR A 61 -37.72 -7.05 14.29
N SER A 62 -37.52 -7.25 12.98
CA SER A 62 -36.22 -7.58 12.37
C SER A 62 -36.04 -6.76 11.09
N ALA A 63 -34.77 -6.35 10.83
CA ALA A 63 -34.42 -5.69 9.59
C ALA A 63 -34.18 -6.73 8.49
N GLY A 64 -34.67 -6.47 7.29
CA GLY A 64 -34.39 -7.25 6.09
C GLY A 64 -33.28 -6.61 5.23
N ILE A 65 -32.71 -7.37 4.31
CA ILE A 65 -31.77 -6.88 3.29
C ILE A 65 -32.49 -6.96 1.94
N GLU A 66 -32.51 -5.84 1.24
CA GLU A 66 -33.00 -5.75 -0.15
C GLU A 66 -31.83 -5.36 -1.07
N GLU A 67 -31.82 -5.91 -2.27
CA GLU A 67 -30.91 -5.50 -3.31
C GLU A 67 -31.40 -4.23 -3.99
N VAL A 68 -30.62 -3.18 -3.96
CA VAL A 68 -30.90 -1.90 -4.64
C VAL A 68 -30.00 -1.82 -5.87
N GLN A 69 -30.62 -1.71 -7.03
CA GLN A 69 -29.90 -1.54 -8.29
C GLN A 69 -29.46 -0.08 -8.47
N PRO A 70 -28.27 0.17 -9.05
CA PRO A 70 -27.86 1.54 -9.35
C PRO A 70 -28.76 2.16 -10.42
N PRO A 71 -28.95 3.49 -10.41
CA PRO A 71 -29.62 4.18 -11.51
C PRO A 71 -28.95 3.91 -12.86
N LYS A 72 -29.69 4.11 -13.95
CA LYS A 72 -29.17 3.93 -15.29
C LYS A 72 -27.86 4.74 -15.48
N ASP A 73 -26.85 4.12 -16.06
CA ASP A 73 -25.53 4.69 -16.32
C ASP A 73 -24.74 5.12 -15.04
N GLN A 74 -25.09 4.56 -13.89
CA GLN A 74 -24.41 4.79 -12.61
C GLN A 74 -24.00 3.45 -11.98
N GLU A 75 -23.00 3.52 -11.08
CA GLU A 75 -22.58 2.42 -10.23
C GLU A 75 -22.39 2.95 -8.80
N PHE A 76 -22.49 2.08 -7.81
CA PHE A 76 -22.30 2.45 -6.42
C PHE A 76 -20.81 2.56 -6.09
N LEU A 77 -20.39 3.72 -5.61
CA LEU A 77 -19.03 3.97 -5.16
C LEU A 77 -18.75 3.16 -3.89
N VAL A 78 -17.72 2.31 -3.96
CA VAL A 78 -17.22 1.52 -2.82
C VAL A 78 -16.09 2.28 -2.11
N ALA A 79 -15.14 2.78 -2.88
CA ALA A 79 -14.01 3.56 -2.35
C ALA A 79 -13.52 4.58 -3.38
N ASP A 80 -12.83 5.59 -2.89
CA ASP A 80 -12.20 6.60 -3.72
C ASP A 80 -10.76 6.88 -3.28
N MET A 81 -9.94 7.28 -4.22
CA MET A 81 -8.54 7.61 -4.02
C MET A 81 -8.17 8.83 -4.82
N VAL A 82 -7.30 9.67 -4.26
CA VAL A 82 -6.65 10.75 -5.00
C VAL A 82 -5.15 10.52 -4.95
N LEU A 83 -4.54 10.55 -6.10
CA LEU A 83 -3.10 10.44 -6.28
C LEU A 83 -2.55 11.79 -6.72
N LEU A 84 -1.41 12.18 -6.20
CA LEU A 84 -0.55 13.22 -6.76
C LEU A 84 0.67 12.51 -7.35
N VAL A 85 0.80 12.53 -8.66
CA VAL A 85 1.87 11.86 -9.40
C VAL A 85 2.87 12.88 -9.91
N SER A 86 4.14 12.73 -9.53
CA SER A 86 5.25 13.62 -9.87
C SER A 86 6.47 12.80 -10.32
N GLY A 87 6.70 12.71 -11.62
CA GLY A 87 7.74 11.81 -12.13
C GLY A 87 7.43 10.34 -11.79
N ASN A 88 8.30 9.73 -11.00
CA ASN A 88 8.13 8.36 -10.48
C ASN A 88 7.53 8.33 -9.06
N ASP A 89 7.34 9.49 -8.44
CA ASP A 89 6.80 9.57 -7.09
C ASP A 89 5.28 9.67 -7.11
N VAL A 90 4.63 8.95 -6.21
CA VAL A 90 3.17 8.94 -6.04
C VAL A 90 2.83 9.20 -4.58
N ILE A 91 2.11 10.28 -4.32
CA ILE A 91 1.51 10.54 -3.01
C ILE A 91 0.03 10.17 -3.10
N ALA A 92 -0.40 9.17 -2.35
CA ALA A 92 -1.73 8.59 -2.44
C ALA A 92 -2.54 8.81 -1.17
N SER A 93 -3.83 9.08 -1.32
CA SER A 93 -4.80 9.05 -0.23
C SER A 93 -5.69 7.82 -0.33
N GLY A 94 -6.06 7.22 0.82
CA GLY A 94 -7.00 6.09 0.85
C GLY A 94 -6.46 4.77 0.33
N MET A 95 -5.15 4.68 0.06
CA MET A 95 -4.49 3.51 -0.53
C MET A 95 -3.90 2.52 0.48
N ALA A 96 -4.23 2.62 1.76
CA ALA A 96 -3.68 1.68 2.74
C ALA A 96 -3.79 0.23 2.24
N ASN A 97 -2.64 -0.43 2.07
CA ASN A 97 -2.50 -1.82 1.61
C ASN A 97 -3.06 -2.13 0.20
N LYS A 98 -3.05 -1.15 -0.73
CA LYS A 98 -3.53 -1.35 -2.11
C LYS A 98 -2.47 -1.14 -3.20
N ASN A 99 -1.18 -1.04 -2.82
CA ASN A 99 -0.08 -0.79 -3.77
C ASN A 99 -0.05 -1.80 -4.92
N GLY A 100 -0.12 -3.10 -4.61
CA GLY A 100 -0.13 -4.16 -5.61
C GLY A 100 -1.34 -4.11 -6.54
N THR A 101 -2.53 -3.78 -6.01
CA THR A 101 -3.74 -3.60 -6.82
C THR A 101 -3.58 -2.41 -7.75
N PHE A 102 -3.09 -1.28 -7.25
CA PHE A 102 -2.85 -0.08 -8.06
C PHE A 102 -1.80 -0.34 -9.13
N ALA A 103 -0.65 -0.96 -8.79
CA ALA A 103 0.41 -1.31 -9.72
C ALA A 103 -0.12 -2.19 -10.86
N ARG A 104 -0.94 -3.19 -10.56
CA ARG A 104 -1.60 -4.02 -11.55
C ARG A 104 -2.54 -3.22 -12.45
N CYS A 105 -3.41 -2.39 -11.87
CA CYS A 105 -4.37 -1.60 -12.64
C CYS A 105 -3.70 -0.59 -13.56
N ILE A 106 -2.65 0.11 -13.09
CA ILE A 106 -1.90 1.05 -13.93
C ILE A 106 -1.13 0.32 -15.04
N THR A 107 -0.55 -0.84 -14.73
CA THR A 107 0.11 -1.68 -15.74
C THR A 107 -0.88 -2.09 -16.83
N GLU A 108 -2.06 -2.59 -16.44
CA GLU A 108 -3.08 -3.06 -17.37
C GLU A 108 -3.58 -1.93 -18.27
N ILE A 109 -3.95 -0.78 -17.71
CA ILE A 109 -4.47 0.34 -18.51
C ILE A 109 -3.40 0.93 -19.44
N CYS A 110 -2.14 1.00 -18.99
CA CYS A 110 -1.04 1.48 -19.82
C CYS A 110 -0.69 0.51 -20.94
N SER A 111 -0.74 -0.80 -20.69
CA SER A 111 -0.56 -1.83 -21.70
C SER A 111 -1.70 -1.81 -22.74
N LYS A 112 -2.96 -1.77 -22.31
CA LYS A 112 -4.13 -1.59 -23.19
C LYS A 112 -4.04 -0.31 -24.04
N SER A 113 -3.43 0.72 -23.50
CA SER A 113 -3.19 1.98 -24.20
C SER A 113 -1.99 1.93 -25.16
N GLY A 114 -1.22 0.85 -25.20
CA GLY A 114 0.03 0.75 -25.97
C GLY A 114 1.09 1.77 -25.52
N LEU A 115 1.12 2.11 -24.24
CA LEU A 115 2.11 3.02 -23.63
C LEU A 115 3.29 2.28 -23.02
N ILE A 116 3.11 1.00 -22.75
CA ILE A 116 4.14 0.06 -22.31
C ILE A 116 3.97 -1.25 -23.09
N ASP A 117 5.05 -2.00 -23.24
CA ASP A 117 5.03 -3.29 -23.92
C ASP A 117 4.23 -4.33 -23.13
N SER A 118 3.63 -5.28 -23.84
CA SER A 118 2.97 -6.43 -23.21
C SER A 118 4.01 -7.27 -22.48
N GLY A 119 3.85 -7.40 -21.16
CA GLY A 119 4.81 -8.08 -20.29
C GLY A 119 5.64 -7.14 -19.40
N THR A 120 5.63 -5.83 -19.69
CA THR A 120 6.15 -4.84 -18.73
C THR A 120 5.26 -4.80 -17.50
N ARG A 121 5.86 -4.92 -16.31
CA ARG A 121 5.19 -4.75 -15.03
C ARG A 121 5.63 -3.43 -14.40
N MET A 122 4.67 -2.71 -13.86
CA MET A 122 4.93 -1.53 -13.03
C MET A 122 4.75 -1.95 -11.57
N ASP A 123 5.70 -1.59 -10.74
CA ASP A 123 5.62 -1.82 -9.30
C ASP A 123 5.48 -0.47 -8.59
N VAL A 124 4.72 -0.47 -7.50
CA VAL A 124 4.52 0.69 -6.63
C VAL A 124 5.00 0.28 -5.24
N LEU A 125 6.09 0.89 -4.82
CA LEU A 125 6.75 0.58 -3.56
C LEU A 125 6.51 1.71 -2.56
N ASP A 126 6.39 1.36 -1.29
CA ASP A 126 6.34 2.36 -0.22
C ASP A 126 7.71 3.02 -0.06
N VAL A 127 7.71 4.31 0.16
CA VAL A 127 8.93 5.06 0.45
C VAL A 127 9.20 4.98 1.95
N PRO A 128 10.37 4.45 2.37
CA PRO A 128 10.72 4.36 3.78
C PRO A 128 11.00 5.74 4.36
N ASN A 129 10.63 5.92 5.63
CA ASN A 129 10.94 7.12 6.40
C ASN A 129 12.42 7.12 6.79
N LYS A 130 13.23 7.97 6.15
CA LYS A 130 14.70 8.04 6.37
C LYS A 130 15.07 8.39 7.80
N VAL A 131 14.27 9.20 8.50
CA VAL A 131 14.53 9.56 9.90
C VAL A 131 14.40 8.33 10.79
N GLU A 132 13.34 7.55 10.61
CA GLU A 132 13.11 6.32 11.37
C GLU A 132 14.11 5.23 11.01
N LEU A 133 14.52 5.12 9.73
CA LEU A 133 15.59 4.23 9.29
C LEU A 133 16.92 4.60 9.93
N LYS A 134 17.27 5.89 9.93
CA LYS A 134 18.49 6.37 10.57
C LYS A 134 18.50 6.03 12.06
N GLU A 135 17.40 6.25 12.77
CA GLU A 135 17.28 5.90 14.17
C GLU A 135 17.40 4.38 14.41
N LEU A 136 16.84 3.56 13.50
CA LEU A 136 16.98 2.11 13.54
C LEU A 136 18.46 1.69 13.47
N HIS A 137 19.25 2.30 12.57
CA HIS A 137 20.67 2.02 12.44
C HIS A 137 21.48 2.54 13.64
N GLU A 138 21.18 3.75 14.12
CA GLU A 138 21.92 4.37 15.24
C GLU A 138 21.64 3.69 16.58
N SER A 139 20.41 3.30 16.83
CA SER A 139 19.99 2.66 18.08
C SER A 139 20.20 1.15 18.10
N GLY A 140 20.28 0.50 16.94
CA GLY A 140 20.27 -0.95 16.82
C GLY A 140 18.92 -1.60 17.14
N VAL A 141 18.76 -2.84 16.71
CA VAL A 141 17.51 -3.61 16.86
C VAL A 141 17.63 -4.64 18.00
N ALA A 142 16.75 -4.55 18.98
CA ALA A 142 16.66 -5.49 20.09
C ALA A 142 15.74 -6.68 19.78
N LYS A 143 14.66 -6.46 19.00
CA LYS A 143 13.63 -7.47 18.73
C LYS A 143 12.85 -7.13 17.47
N ILE A 144 12.52 -8.15 16.69
CA ILE A 144 11.61 -8.05 15.55
C ILE A 144 10.48 -9.06 15.75
N ASP A 145 9.23 -8.60 15.64
CA ASP A 145 8.03 -9.44 15.65
C ASP A 145 7.30 -9.30 14.31
N PHE A 146 7.01 -10.40 13.62
CA PHE A 146 6.23 -10.39 12.37
C PHE A 146 5.32 -11.62 12.24
N GLY A 147 4.28 -11.51 11.43
CA GLY A 147 3.34 -12.59 11.15
C GLY A 147 3.97 -13.68 10.28
N ILE A 148 3.72 -14.95 10.57
CA ILE A 148 4.26 -16.06 9.75
C ILE A 148 3.63 -16.08 8.35
N THR A 149 2.35 -15.75 8.24
CA THR A 149 1.64 -15.78 6.95
C THR A 149 2.29 -14.83 5.95
N ASP A 150 2.63 -13.68 6.44
CA ASP A 150 3.20 -12.54 5.73
C ASP A 150 4.65 -12.83 5.34
N TYR A 151 5.39 -13.39 6.28
CA TYR A 151 6.76 -13.82 6.09
C TYR A 151 6.88 -14.88 4.98
N LEU A 152 6.02 -15.87 4.97
CA LEU A 152 6.03 -16.91 3.93
C LEU A 152 5.61 -16.39 2.56
N ALA A 153 4.73 -15.38 2.49
CA ALA A 153 4.35 -14.74 1.25
C ALA A 153 5.47 -13.90 0.65
N SER A 154 6.34 -13.34 1.47
CA SER A 154 7.49 -12.50 1.04
C SER A 154 8.76 -13.28 0.70
N LEU A 155 8.87 -14.57 1.09
CA LEU A 155 10.05 -15.40 0.82
C LEU A 155 10.54 -15.43 -0.64
N PRO A 156 9.68 -15.43 -1.68
CA PRO A 156 10.12 -15.38 -3.07
C PRO A 156 10.83 -14.08 -3.45
N ASP A 157 10.55 -13.00 -2.76
CA ASP A 157 11.11 -11.67 -3.04
C ASP A 157 12.44 -11.43 -2.30
N PHE A 158 12.72 -12.19 -1.25
CA PHE A 158 14.01 -12.20 -0.55
C PHE A 158 15.08 -12.96 -1.34
N ARG A 159 15.67 -12.33 -2.34
CA ARG A 159 16.72 -12.96 -3.19
C ARG A 159 18.12 -12.91 -2.58
N THR A 160 18.31 -12.43 -1.37
CA THR A 160 19.61 -12.29 -0.74
C THR A 160 20.06 -13.56 0.01
N THR A 161 21.36 -13.66 0.25
CA THR A 161 22.00 -14.78 0.99
C THR A 161 21.41 -14.96 2.40
N LYS A 162 20.81 -13.92 2.96
CA LYS A 162 20.18 -13.90 4.30
C LYS A 162 18.79 -14.53 4.33
N ALA A 163 18.05 -14.49 3.21
CA ALA A 163 16.81 -15.26 3.05
C ALA A 163 17.05 -16.77 3.18
N LYS A 164 18.18 -17.27 2.68
CA LYS A 164 18.58 -18.67 2.86
C LYS A 164 18.76 -19.07 4.32
N PHE A 165 19.13 -18.13 5.19
CA PHE A 165 19.22 -18.40 6.62
C PHE A 165 17.84 -18.63 7.26
N LEU A 166 16.86 -17.82 6.90
CA LEU A 166 15.48 -17.98 7.37
C LEU A 166 14.84 -19.24 6.79
N GLU A 167 15.11 -19.58 5.53
CA GLU A 167 14.77 -20.89 4.94
C GLU A 167 15.41 -22.05 5.70
N THR A 168 16.65 -21.88 6.16
CA THR A 168 17.38 -22.92 6.93
C THR A 168 16.84 -23.05 8.35
N MET A 169 16.36 -21.99 8.98
CA MET A 169 15.67 -22.05 10.27
C MET A 169 14.29 -22.71 10.18
N LEU A 170 13.59 -22.50 9.07
CA LEU A 170 12.27 -23.06 8.80
C LEU A 170 12.36 -24.40 8.03
N ARG A 171 13.19 -25.29 8.42
CA ARG A 171 13.67 -26.55 7.79
C ARG A 171 12.72 -27.35 6.88
N ARG A 172 11.45 -26.94 6.64
CA ARG A 172 10.49 -27.67 5.79
C ARG A 172 9.49 -26.75 5.10
N PRO A 173 9.87 -26.12 3.96
CA PRO A 173 8.96 -25.27 3.18
C PRO A 173 7.64 -25.94 2.79
N SER A 174 7.67 -27.25 2.49
CA SER A 174 6.51 -28.03 2.05
C SER A 174 5.43 -28.20 3.12
N GLU A 175 5.80 -28.35 4.39
CA GLU A 175 4.83 -28.45 5.50
C GLU A 175 4.11 -27.12 5.75
N PHE A 176 4.79 -25.99 5.50
CA PHE A 176 4.19 -24.67 5.63
C PHE A 176 3.25 -24.33 4.45
N GLU A 177 3.53 -24.79 3.23
CA GLU A 177 2.59 -24.67 2.11
C GLU A 177 1.29 -25.46 2.37
N GLU A 178 1.37 -26.64 2.96
CA GLU A 178 0.19 -27.40 3.37
C GLU A 178 -0.57 -26.74 4.52
N LEU A 179 0.12 -26.17 5.49
CA LEU A 179 -0.48 -25.36 6.57
C LEU A 179 -1.17 -24.12 6.01
N ARG A 180 -0.55 -23.41 5.06
CA ARG A 180 -1.14 -22.28 4.37
C ARG A 180 -2.42 -22.63 3.61
N LYS A 181 -2.47 -23.80 2.99
CA LYS A 181 -3.66 -24.31 2.27
C LYS A 181 -4.77 -24.79 3.21
N ARG A 182 -4.45 -25.19 4.43
CA ARG A 182 -5.38 -25.83 5.38
C ARG A 182 -5.89 -24.94 6.49
N SER A 183 -5.23 -23.83 6.79
CA SER A 183 -5.57 -23.10 8.01
C SER A 183 -5.54 -21.58 7.83
N GLN A 184 -6.56 -20.96 8.40
CA GLN A 184 -6.54 -19.58 8.87
C GLN A 184 -5.62 -19.45 10.11
N THR A 185 -4.48 -20.17 10.15
CA THR A 185 -3.60 -20.17 11.31
C THR A 185 -2.70 -18.96 11.23
N VAL A 186 -2.89 -18.01 12.11
CA VAL A 186 -2.01 -16.86 12.31
C VAL A 186 -0.88 -17.29 13.25
N GLY A 187 0.32 -17.42 12.71
CA GLY A 187 1.53 -17.60 13.50
C GLY A 187 2.30 -16.29 13.65
N ARG A 188 3.11 -16.18 14.69
CA ARG A 188 4.01 -15.02 14.90
C ARG A 188 5.45 -15.51 15.07
N VAL A 189 6.38 -14.91 14.34
CA VAL A 189 7.82 -15.11 14.51
C VAL A 189 8.39 -13.95 15.30
N THR A 190 9.17 -14.27 16.32
CA THR A 190 9.90 -13.32 17.11
C THR A 190 11.40 -13.59 16.95
N LEU A 191 12.15 -12.64 16.43
CA LEU A 191 13.59 -12.63 16.47
C LEU A 191 14.04 -11.70 17.58
N SER A 192 14.87 -12.19 18.50
CA SER A 192 15.41 -11.38 19.59
C SER A 192 16.82 -11.83 19.93
N ARG A 193 17.59 -10.93 20.51
CA ARG A 193 18.90 -11.30 21.07
C ARG A 193 18.75 -12.39 22.13
N GLY A 194 19.56 -13.44 21.99
CA GLY A 194 19.69 -14.43 23.06
C GLY A 194 20.36 -13.81 24.29
N LYS A 195 19.94 -14.20 25.49
CA LYS A 195 20.52 -13.74 26.75
C LYS A 195 21.98 -14.14 26.99
N PHE A 196 22.55 -14.92 26.09
CA PHE A 196 23.86 -15.54 26.27
C PHE A 196 24.87 -14.99 25.28
N ARG A 197 25.87 -14.31 25.83
CA ARG A 197 27.18 -13.82 25.34
C ARG A 197 27.29 -12.32 25.21
N LYS A 198 28.03 -11.75 26.18
CA LYS A 198 28.44 -10.35 26.19
C LYS A 198 29.65 -10.05 25.26
N ASP A 199 30.22 -11.06 24.62
CA ASP A 199 31.57 -10.95 24.05
C ASP A 199 31.65 -10.87 22.51
N GLU A 200 30.53 -10.76 21.79
CA GLU A 200 30.54 -10.68 20.34
C GLU A 200 29.78 -9.44 19.83
N ILE A 201 30.48 -8.33 19.77
CA ILE A 201 30.01 -7.04 19.20
C ILE A 201 29.54 -7.17 17.75
N GLU A 202 30.13 -8.09 16.97
CA GLU A 202 29.82 -8.32 15.54
C GLU A 202 28.41 -8.90 15.26
N LYS A 203 27.73 -9.44 16.29
CA LYS A 203 26.38 -10.03 16.10
C LYS A 203 25.25 -9.02 16.23
N ASP A 204 25.54 -7.83 16.68
CA ASP A 204 24.55 -6.78 16.88
C ASP A 204 24.05 -6.17 15.56
N GLU A 205 24.89 -6.21 14.53
CA GLU A 205 24.58 -5.69 13.21
C GLU A 205 23.52 -6.56 12.47
N TRP A 206 23.52 -7.86 12.73
CA TRP A 206 22.65 -8.80 12.02
C TRP A 206 21.13 -8.53 12.20
N LEU A 207 20.64 -8.28 13.42
CA LEU A 207 19.23 -7.93 13.64
C LEU A 207 18.90 -6.57 13.03
N THR A 208 19.83 -5.64 13.08
CA THR A 208 19.68 -4.30 12.48
C THR A 208 19.62 -4.40 10.96
N GLU A 209 20.44 -5.24 10.35
CA GLU A 209 20.41 -5.51 8.91
C GLU A 209 19.08 -6.16 8.48
N ILE A 210 18.60 -7.18 9.23
CA ILE A 210 17.29 -7.79 8.95
C ILE A 210 16.17 -6.75 9.12
N GLY A 211 16.22 -5.94 10.17
CA GLY A 211 15.25 -4.87 10.38
C GLY A 211 15.21 -3.89 9.20
N SER A 212 16.36 -3.51 8.67
CA SER A 212 16.47 -2.63 7.49
C SER A 212 15.93 -3.30 6.23
N GLU A 213 16.28 -4.55 5.99
CA GLU A 213 15.76 -5.33 4.85
C GLU A 213 14.23 -5.49 4.89
N ILE A 214 13.65 -5.68 6.09
CA ILE A 214 12.20 -5.74 6.29
C ILE A 214 11.55 -4.40 5.92
N VAL A 215 12.18 -3.28 6.29
CA VAL A 215 11.66 -1.94 5.98
C VAL A 215 11.76 -1.62 4.49
N GLU A 216 12.85 -2.03 3.85
CA GLU A 216 13.09 -1.80 2.42
C GLU A 216 12.29 -2.77 1.53
N SER A 217 11.94 -3.95 2.05
CA SER A 217 11.06 -4.88 1.36
C SER A 217 9.60 -4.42 1.57
N ASP A 218 8.82 -4.36 0.49
CA ASP A 218 7.41 -3.96 0.52
C ASP A 218 6.53 -5.07 1.14
N ILE A 219 6.84 -5.41 2.40
CA ILE A 219 6.04 -6.36 3.18
C ILE A 219 4.78 -5.61 3.61
N GLU A 220 3.64 -5.96 3.00
CA GLU A 220 2.34 -5.35 3.27
C GLU A 220 1.86 -5.55 4.72
N ASP A 221 2.54 -6.37 5.49
CA ASP A 221 2.04 -6.92 6.75
C ASP A 221 2.54 -6.25 8.03
N THR A 222 1.82 -6.52 9.12
CA THR A 222 2.07 -5.89 10.42
C THR A 222 3.32 -6.46 11.08
N TYR A 223 4.44 -5.79 10.97
CA TYR A 223 5.62 -6.08 11.76
C TYR A 223 5.87 -5.00 12.81
N THR A 224 6.63 -5.37 13.82
CA THR A 224 7.03 -4.48 14.92
C THR A 224 8.51 -4.66 15.19
N ILE A 225 9.27 -3.58 15.15
CA ILE A 225 10.70 -3.56 15.45
C ILE A 225 10.91 -2.81 16.76
N LYS A 226 11.44 -3.46 17.76
CA LYS A 226 11.83 -2.81 19.03
C LYS A 226 13.31 -2.48 18.97
N LEU A 227 13.64 -1.20 19.13
CA LEU A 227 15.01 -0.69 19.19
C LEU A 227 15.62 -0.89 20.58
N GLU A 228 16.94 -0.80 20.69
CA GLU A 228 17.65 -0.91 21.96
C GLU A 228 17.37 0.24 22.92
N ASN A 229 17.09 1.44 22.37
CA ASN A 229 16.68 2.60 23.18
C ASN A 229 15.25 2.45 23.77
N GLY A 230 14.56 1.32 23.49
CA GLY A 230 13.22 1.02 23.95
C GLY A 230 12.09 1.52 23.05
N LYS A 231 12.38 2.32 22.01
CA LYS A 231 11.40 2.76 21.03
C LYS A 231 10.89 1.57 20.23
N THR A 232 9.62 1.60 19.86
CA THR A 232 8.99 0.57 19.05
C THR A 232 8.56 1.21 17.72
N LEU A 233 9.06 0.64 16.63
CA LEU A 233 8.70 1.01 15.28
C LEU A 233 7.72 -0.02 14.70
N THR A 234 6.68 0.47 14.07
CA THR A 234 5.72 -0.36 13.33
C THR A 234 5.87 -0.05 11.84
N ASN A 235 5.32 -0.88 10.98
CA ASN A 235 5.32 -0.62 9.57
C ASN A 235 4.71 0.77 9.22
N ARG A 236 3.80 1.28 10.05
CA ARG A 236 3.27 2.65 9.88
C ARG A 236 4.30 3.75 10.14
N ASN A 237 5.17 3.58 11.13
CA ASN A 237 6.21 4.57 11.44
C ASN A 237 7.29 4.61 10.35
N LEU A 238 7.55 3.45 9.76
CA LEU A 238 8.63 3.24 8.81
C LEU A 238 8.28 3.64 7.37
N LYS A 239 7.00 3.89 7.07
CA LYS A 239 6.52 4.40 5.79
C LYS A 239 6.29 5.91 5.86
N LEU A 240 6.60 6.63 4.78
CA LEU A 240 6.28 8.05 4.68
C LEU A 240 4.76 8.22 4.57
N GLN A 241 4.14 8.67 5.66
CA GLN A 241 2.70 8.92 5.69
C GLN A 241 2.34 10.10 6.59
N LYS A 242 1.20 10.73 6.30
CA LYS A 242 0.65 11.83 7.07
C LYS A 242 -0.84 11.66 7.23
N THR A 243 -1.32 11.79 8.46
CA THR A 243 -2.76 11.82 8.72
C THR A 243 -3.29 13.24 8.62
N VAL A 244 -4.28 13.45 7.77
CA VAL A 244 -4.93 14.75 7.56
C VAL A 244 -6.42 14.67 7.83
N LYS A 245 -7.04 15.79 8.25
CA LYS A 245 -8.47 15.89 8.45
C LYS A 245 -9.09 16.63 7.27
N VAL A 246 -9.96 15.97 6.52
CA VAL A 246 -10.71 16.54 5.41
C VAL A 246 -12.21 16.44 5.66
N ARG A 247 -12.99 17.39 5.14
CA ARG A 247 -14.45 17.35 5.26
C ARG A 247 -15.03 16.20 4.46
N ARG A 248 -16.02 15.58 5.03
CA ARG A 248 -16.79 14.53 4.36
C ARG A 248 -17.69 15.12 3.28
N TYR A 249 -17.84 14.40 2.18
CA TYR A 249 -18.81 14.71 1.12
C TYR A 249 -19.50 13.41 0.72
N ALA A 250 -20.78 13.24 1.10
CA ALA A 250 -21.49 11.97 0.98
C ALA A 250 -20.69 10.80 1.60
N ASN A 251 -20.42 9.73 0.83
CA ASN A 251 -19.61 8.58 1.25
C ASN A 251 -18.11 8.75 0.94
N THR A 252 -17.68 9.91 0.50
CA THR A 252 -16.33 10.26 0.07
C THR A 252 -15.81 11.48 0.85
N VAL A 253 -14.80 12.15 0.35
CA VAL A 253 -14.19 13.33 0.94
C VAL A 253 -14.26 14.53 0.00
N ASN A 254 -14.10 15.75 0.54
CA ASN A 254 -13.96 16.93 -0.29
C ASN A 254 -12.63 16.91 -1.05
N TYR A 255 -12.67 16.63 -2.35
CA TYR A 255 -11.48 16.48 -3.20
C TYR A 255 -10.61 17.73 -3.24
N SER A 256 -11.20 18.94 -3.32
CA SER A 256 -10.41 20.17 -3.35
C SER A 256 -9.61 20.35 -2.05
N GLN A 257 -10.19 20.01 -0.92
CA GLN A 257 -9.48 20.05 0.36
C GLN A 257 -8.40 18.96 0.44
N LEU A 258 -8.68 17.75 -0.03
CA LEU A 258 -7.73 16.65 -0.05
C LEU A 258 -6.55 16.95 -0.98
N GLU A 259 -6.79 17.46 -2.20
CA GLU A 259 -5.75 17.88 -3.14
C GLU A 259 -4.85 18.97 -2.54
N ASN A 260 -5.43 19.91 -1.78
CA ASN A 260 -4.64 20.90 -1.04
C ASN A 260 -3.72 20.28 0.01
N GLU A 261 -4.20 19.28 0.75
CA GLU A 261 -3.38 18.59 1.76
C GLU A 261 -2.28 17.74 1.11
N LEU A 262 -2.57 17.06 0.00
CA LEU A 262 -1.55 16.34 -0.78
C LEU A 262 -0.48 17.29 -1.32
N ALA A 263 -0.88 18.47 -1.82
CA ALA A 263 0.05 19.49 -2.29
C ALA A 263 0.95 20.03 -1.16
N LYS A 264 0.42 20.22 0.03
CA LYS A 264 1.21 20.63 1.20
C LYS A 264 2.21 19.53 1.58
N PHE A 265 1.74 18.29 1.61
CA PHE A 265 2.58 17.14 1.97
C PHE A 265 3.70 16.95 0.94
N GLN A 266 3.44 17.11 -0.36
CA GLN A 266 4.50 17.10 -1.38
C GLN A 266 5.59 18.13 -1.09
N LYS A 267 5.19 19.37 -0.74
CA LYS A 267 6.15 20.44 -0.42
C LYS A 267 6.99 20.12 0.80
N GLU A 268 6.40 19.53 1.83
CA GLU A 268 7.11 19.06 3.01
C GLU A 268 8.14 17.98 2.63
N LEU A 269 7.72 16.96 1.89
CA LEU A 269 8.62 15.87 1.45
C LEU A 269 9.78 16.36 0.58
N ILE A 270 9.55 17.36 -0.28
CA ILE A 270 10.60 17.98 -1.09
C ILE A 270 11.56 18.77 -0.18
N ALA A 271 11.05 19.53 0.77
CA ALA A 271 11.85 20.33 1.69
C ALA A 271 12.72 19.44 2.60
N ASP A 272 12.19 18.28 3.00
CA ASP A 272 12.89 17.30 3.83
C ASP A 272 13.84 16.41 3.00
N GLY A 273 13.87 16.54 1.67
CA GLY A 273 14.70 15.76 0.76
C GLY A 273 14.29 14.28 0.63
N GLU A 274 13.04 13.96 1.00
CA GLU A 274 12.50 12.60 0.92
C GLU A 274 12.13 12.20 -0.51
N ILE A 275 11.62 13.15 -1.30
CA ILE A 275 11.35 12.98 -2.73
C ILE A 275 12.10 14.02 -3.55
N GLY A 276 12.43 13.67 -4.79
CA GLY A 276 13.13 14.56 -5.70
C GLY A 276 12.24 15.72 -6.19
N GLN A 277 12.86 16.85 -6.53
CA GLN A 277 12.18 17.82 -7.42
C GLN A 277 12.11 17.13 -8.78
N ALA A 278 10.90 16.84 -9.29
CA ALA A 278 10.77 16.36 -10.65
C ALA A 278 11.45 17.37 -11.59
N GLN A 279 12.38 16.90 -12.39
CA GLN A 279 12.95 17.74 -13.45
C GLN A 279 11.83 18.10 -14.44
N PRO A 280 11.77 19.35 -14.91
CA PRO A 280 10.74 19.83 -15.81
C PRO A 280 10.69 19.09 -17.15
#